data_1781e59a8f19523e54c40f4704a337dd
#
_entry.id   1781e59a8f19523e54c40f4704a337dd
#
_cell.length_a   1.000
_cell.length_b   1.000
_cell.length_c   1.000
_cell.angle_alpha   90.00
_cell.angle_beta   90.00
_cell.angle_gamma   90.00
#
_symmetry.space_group_name_H-M   'P 1'
#
loop_
_entity.id
_entity.type
_entity.pdbx_description
1 polymer ?
#
loop_
_entity_poly.entity_id
_entity_poly.type
_entity_poly.pdbx_seq_one_letter_code
_entity_poly.pdbx_strand_id
1 'polypeptide(L)'
;MSRILGFLNSAGGVGRTTSALSMAVAFSEYGKRTLLVDCDPQGALTFILGKEKSRRTVLDIFSGRGRALGMILQTSERVDLIPSSPHLYDIKSAKDDQILFKALAKFEYDIIIIDSGPG
;
A
#
# COMPACT_ATOMS: atom_id res chain seq x y z
N MET A 1 4.93 -17.81 -1.48
CA MET A 1 3.70 -17.28 -2.10
C MET A 1 3.07 -16.23 -1.21
N SER A 2 2.78 -15.06 -1.75
CA SER A 2 2.21 -13.95 -0.97
C SER A 2 0.70 -14.08 -0.87
N ARG A 3 0.15 -13.73 0.30
CA ARG A 3 -1.29 -13.55 0.47
C ARG A 3 -1.61 -12.07 0.39
N ILE A 4 -2.58 -11.72 -0.43
CA ILE A 4 -3.01 -10.34 -0.60
C ILE A 4 -4.34 -10.15 0.13
N LEU A 5 -4.34 -9.20 1.08
CA LEU A 5 -5.53 -8.82 1.83
C LEU A 5 -5.91 -7.39 1.47
N GLY A 6 -7.12 -7.20 1.01
CA GLY A 6 -7.61 -5.88 0.65
C GLY A 6 -8.50 -5.29 1.74
N PHE A 7 -8.31 -4.03 2.03
CA PHE A 7 -9.18 -3.27 2.93
C PHE A 7 -9.90 -2.21 2.14
N LEU A 8 -11.21 -2.35 2.02
CA LEU A 8 -12.04 -1.33 1.40
C LEU A 8 -12.31 -0.26 2.45
N ASN A 9 -11.93 0.96 2.10
CA ASN A 9 -12.14 2.09 2.99
C ASN A 9 -13.51 2.70 2.73
N SER A 10 -14.46 2.43 3.59
CA SER A 10 -15.74 3.13 3.55
C SER A 10 -15.64 4.44 4.30
N ALA A 11 -16.72 5.22 4.33
CA ALA A 11 -16.75 6.51 5.01
C ALA A 11 -16.19 6.39 6.44
N GLY A 12 -15.31 7.31 6.82
CA GLY A 12 -14.67 7.29 8.12
C GLY A 12 -13.34 6.57 8.16
N GLY A 13 -12.63 6.57 7.06
CA GLY A 13 -11.44 5.79 6.80
C GLY A 13 -10.30 5.77 7.81
N VAL A 14 -10.24 6.71 8.76
CA VAL A 14 -9.14 6.74 9.74
C VAL A 14 -9.07 5.45 10.55
N GLY A 15 -10.24 4.94 10.98
CA GLY A 15 -10.29 3.68 11.72
C GLY A 15 -9.79 2.50 10.90
N ARG A 16 -10.08 2.46 9.61
CA ARG A 16 -9.60 1.39 8.74
C ARG A 16 -8.11 1.44 8.53
N THR A 17 -7.56 2.63 8.33
CA THR A 17 -6.13 2.82 8.17
C THR A 17 -5.39 2.33 9.40
N THR A 18 -5.88 2.69 10.58
CA THR A 18 -5.29 2.23 11.85
C THR A 18 -5.38 0.71 11.97
N SER A 19 -6.49 0.11 11.56
CA SER A 19 -6.66 -1.35 11.60
C SER A 19 -5.71 -2.05 10.64
N ALA A 20 -5.53 -1.54 9.43
CA ALA A 20 -4.60 -2.11 8.47
C ALA A 20 -3.17 -2.07 9.00
N LEU A 21 -2.76 -0.95 9.57
CA LEU A 21 -1.43 -0.81 10.14
C LEU A 21 -1.24 -1.74 11.34
N SER A 22 -2.22 -1.79 12.24
CA SER A 22 -2.14 -2.67 13.41
C SER A 22 -2.03 -4.13 13.02
N MET A 23 -2.77 -4.54 12.01
CA MET A 23 -2.72 -5.91 11.51
C MET A 23 -1.35 -6.21 10.91
N ALA A 24 -0.82 -5.29 10.10
CA ALA A 24 0.50 -5.45 9.49
C ALA A 24 1.60 -5.59 10.53
N VAL A 25 1.56 -4.75 11.56
CA VAL A 25 2.53 -4.80 12.66
C VAL A 25 2.43 -6.13 13.39
N ALA A 26 1.21 -6.59 13.66
CA ALA A 26 1.01 -7.88 14.33
C ALA A 26 1.61 -9.03 13.52
N PHE A 27 1.37 -9.07 12.21
CA PHE A 27 1.97 -10.10 11.36
C PHE A 27 3.50 -10.03 11.38
N SER A 28 4.07 -8.82 11.36
CA SER A 28 5.52 -8.68 11.39
C SER A 28 6.11 -9.16 12.71
N GLU A 29 5.40 -8.98 13.82
CA GLU A 29 5.82 -9.47 15.12
C GLU A 29 5.84 -11.00 15.18
N TYR A 30 5.01 -11.66 14.38
CA TYR A 30 5.05 -13.12 14.24
C TYR A 30 6.07 -13.60 13.21
N GLY A 31 6.95 -12.71 12.77
CA GLY A 31 8.01 -13.07 11.84
C GLY A 31 7.56 -13.11 10.37
N LYS A 32 6.39 -12.61 10.06
CA LYS A 32 5.90 -12.58 8.67
C LYS A 32 6.41 -11.34 7.96
N ARG A 33 6.95 -11.54 6.75
CA ARG A 33 7.33 -10.40 5.92
C ARG A 33 6.06 -9.75 5.39
N THR A 34 5.85 -8.48 5.74
CA THR A 34 4.59 -7.80 5.48
C THR A 34 4.83 -6.53 4.68
N LEU A 35 4.02 -6.35 3.65
CA LEU A 35 4.01 -5.16 2.80
C LEU A 35 2.65 -4.49 2.91
N LEU A 36 2.68 -3.18 3.17
CA LEU A 36 1.50 -2.32 3.09
C LEU A 36 1.54 -1.59 1.75
N VAL A 37 0.40 -1.55 1.08
CA VAL A 37 0.25 -0.78 -0.16
C VAL A 37 -0.83 0.25 0.07
N ASP A 38 -0.47 1.52 0.03
CA ASP A 38 -1.42 2.62 0.26
C ASP A 38 -1.96 3.09 -1.10
N CYS A 39 -3.17 2.67 -1.43
CA CYS A 39 -3.86 3.06 -2.66
C CYS A 39 -4.92 4.14 -2.40
N ASP A 40 -4.99 4.67 -1.19
CA ASP A 40 -5.90 5.75 -0.87
C ASP A 40 -5.26 7.08 -1.25
N PRO A 41 -5.88 7.87 -2.15
CA PRO A 41 -5.33 9.19 -2.50
C PRO A 41 -5.15 10.13 -1.31
N GLN A 42 -5.93 9.94 -0.23
CA GLN A 42 -5.76 10.70 1.01
C GLN A 42 -4.43 10.40 1.70
N GLY A 43 -3.90 9.20 1.50
CA GLY A 43 -2.57 8.85 1.96
C GLY A 43 -2.39 8.81 3.47
N ALA A 44 -3.43 8.45 4.23
CA ALA A 44 -3.34 8.45 5.69
C ALA A 44 -2.26 7.49 6.21
N LEU A 45 -2.17 6.29 5.65
CA LEU A 45 -1.11 5.32 6.01
C LEU A 45 0.26 5.89 5.72
N THR A 46 0.42 6.44 4.53
CA THR A 46 1.68 7.04 4.09
C THR A 46 2.11 8.15 5.03
N PHE A 47 1.15 8.99 5.43
CA PHE A 47 1.41 10.10 6.34
C PHE A 47 1.80 9.59 7.74
N ILE A 48 1.04 8.64 8.28
CA ILE A 48 1.31 8.08 9.61
C ILE A 48 2.72 7.47 9.68
N LEU A 49 3.15 6.84 8.59
CA LEU A 49 4.48 6.23 8.53
C LEU A 49 5.58 7.20 8.10
N GLY A 50 5.25 8.50 7.95
CA GLY A 50 6.24 9.54 7.67
C GLY A 50 6.79 9.51 6.25
N LYS A 51 6.06 8.95 5.28
CA LYS A 51 6.53 8.76 3.92
C LYS A 51 5.82 9.63 2.88
N GLU A 52 5.11 10.68 3.32
CA GLU A 52 4.29 11.53 2.45
C GLU A 52 5.11 12.32 1.41
N LYS A 53 6.41 12.42 1.60
CA LYS A 53 7.27 13.14 0.65
C LYS A 53 8.04 12.20 -0.29
N SER A 54 7.57 10.98 -0.44
CA SER A 54 8.24 9.99 -1.27
C SER A 54 8.13 10.34 -2.75
N ARG A 55 9.24 10.18 -3.49
CA ARG A 55 9.28 10.46 -4.91
C ARG A 55 8.62 9.35 -5.75
N ARG A 56 8.79 8.11 -5.30
CA ARG A 56 8.22 6.94 -5.97
C ARG A 56 7.05 6.45 -5.14
N THR A 57 5.92 6.23 -5.78
CA THR A 57 4.67 5.87 -5.10
C THR A 57 3.92 4.80 -5.90
N VAL A 58 2.80 4.34 -5.35
CA VAL A 58 1.92 3.41 -6.05
C VAL A 58 1.43 3.99 -7.39
N LEU A 59 1.42 5.32 -7.51
CA LEU A 59 1.08 6.01 -8.75
C LEU A 59 1.93 5.51 -9.92
N ASP A 60 3.21 5.28 -9.67
CA ASP A 60 4.14 4.82 -10.72
C ASP A 60 3.80 3.41 -11.20
N ILE A 61 3.23 2.58 -10.32
CA ILE A 61 2.76 1.26 -10.72
C ILE A 61 1.62 1.38 -11.73
N PHE A 62 0.62 2.21 -11.40
CA PHE A 62 -0.54 2.39 -12.28
C PHE A 62 -0.19 3.11 -13.57
N SER A 63 0.84 3.96 -13.55
CA SER A 63 1.30 4.70 -14.72
C SER A 63 2.30 3.93 -15.57
N GLY A 64 2.71 2.74 -15.12
CA GLY A 64 3.71 1.94 -15.82
C GLY A 64 5.12 2.52 -15.78
N ARG A 65 5.43 3.35 -14.79
CA ARG A 65 6.72 4.01 -14.65
C ARG A 65 7.63 3.24 -13.69
N GLY A 66 8.59 2.55 -14.24
CA GLY A 66 9.56 1.86 -13.44
C GLY A 66 9.05 0.57 -12.81
N ARG A 67 9.89 -0.04 -11.98
CA ARG A 67 9.59 -1.31 -11.34
C ARG A 67 8.99 -1.06 -9.96
N ALA A 68 7.97 -1.85 -9.62
CA ALA A 68 7.32 -1.76 -8.32
C ALA A 68 8.29 -1.97 -7.17
N LEU A 69 9.32 -2.80 -7.35
CA LEU A 69 10.32 -3.04 -6.32
C LEU A 69 11.01 -1.75 -5.88
N GLY A 70 11.23 -0.81 -6.79
CA GLY A 70 11.86 0.49 -6.48
C GLY A 70 10.98 1.43 -5.69
N MET A 71 9.72 1.07 -5.44
CA MET A 71 8.77 1.91 -4.71
C MET A 71 8.58 1.46 -3.27
N ILE A 72 9.22 0.35 -2.89
CA ILE A 72 9.09 -0.21 -1.55
C ILE A 72 10.02 0.52 -0.59
N LEU A 73 9.46 0.98 0.52
CA LEU A 73 10.20 1.69 1.56
C LEU A 73 10.11 0.92 2.87
N GLN A 74 11.23 0.87 3.59
CA GLN A 74 11.23 0.35 4.94
C GLN A 74 10.68 1.41 5.88
N THR A 75 9.91 0.98 6.87
CA THR A 75 9.35 1.87 7.88
C THR A 75 9.89 1.52 9.26
N SER A 76 9.65 2.40 10.24
CA SER A 76 10.05 2.16 11.62
C SER A 76 9.25 1.04 12.29
N GLU A 77 8.14 0.62 11.67
CA GLU A 77 7.23 -0.38 12.25
C GLU A 77 7.52 -1.81 11.81
N ARG A 78 8.68 -2.06 11.19
CA ARG A 78 9.09 -3.38 10.69
C ARG A 78 8.19 -3.91 9.57
N VAL A 79 7.43 -3.04 8.95
CA VAL A 79 6.66 -3.37 7.75
C VAL A 79 7.20 -2.53 6.61
N ASP A 80 7.10 -3.06 5.40
CA ASP A 80 7.48 -2.29 4.22
C ASP A 80 6.24 -1.60 3.66
N LEU A 81 6.45 -0.51 2.94
CA LEU A 81 5.35 0.31 2.42
C LEU A 81 5.60 0.71 0.99
N ILE A 82 4.56 0.60 0.16
CA ILE A 82 4.47 1.33 -1.10
C ILE A 82 3.57 2.53 -0.83
N PRO A 83 4.12 3.75 -0.85
CA PRO A 83 3.36 4.93 -0.44
C PRO A 83 2.35 5.38 -1.49
N SER A 84 1.36 6.14 -1.03
CA SER A 84 0.33 6.72 -1.87
C SER A 84 0.76 8.04 -2.49
N SER A 85 -0.05 8.52 -3.43
CA SER A 85 0.05 9.85 -4.00
C SER A 85 -1.34 10.46 -4.12
N PRO A 86 -1.49 11.77 -3.84
CA PRO A 86 -2.77 12.45 -4.05
C PRO A 86 -3.19 12.48 -5.52
N HIS A 87 -2.24 12.29 -6.43
CA HIS A 87 -2.54 12.25 -7.87
C HIS A 87 -3.26 10.99 -8.32
N LEU A 88 -3.46 10.03 -7.42
CA LEU A 88 -4.25 8.83 -7.75
C LEU A 88 -5.68 9.18 -8.18
N TYR A 89 -6.22 10.31 -7.73
CA TYR A 89 -7.53 10.77 -8.17
C TYR A 89 -7.59 11.01 -9.67
N ASP A 90 -6.46 11.39 -10.28
CA ASP A 90 -6.40 11.82 -11.68
C ASP A 90 -6.17 10.69 -12.65
N ILE A 91 -5.98 9.46 -12.15
CA ILE A 91 -5.63 8.32 -13.01
C ILE A 91 -6.74 7.28 -12.98
N LYS A 92 -7.32 7.00 -14.14
CA LYS A 92 -8.36 5.99 -14.29
C LYS A 92 -7.83 4.59 -13.95
N SER A 93 -6.59 4.30 -14.35
CA SER A 93 -5.98 2.99 -14.11
C SER A 93 -5.75 2.71 -12.63
N ALA A 94 -5.82 3.71 -11.77
CA ALA A 94 -5.68 3.51 -10.32
C ALA A 94 -6.82 2.69 -9.74
N LYS A 95 -7.90 2.48 -10.49
CA LYS A 95 -9.02 1.61 -10.09
C LYS A 95 -8.92 0.21 -10.72
N ASP A 96 -7.88 -0.03 -11.49
CA ASP A 96 -7.68 -1.33 -12.13
C ASP A 96 -6.84 -2.23 -11.24
N ASP A 97 -7.52 -3.09 -10.49
CA ASP A 97 -6.86 -4.01 -9.57
C ASP A 97 -5.92 -4.97 -10.29
N GLN A 98 -6.15 -5.26 -11.56
CA GLN A 98 -5.30 -6.17 -12.32
C GLN A 98 -3.88 -5.61 -12.48
N ILE A 99 -3.76 -4.31 -12.72
CA ILE A 99 -2.46 -3.67 -12.83
C ILE A 99 -1.68 -3.83 -11.53
N LEU A 100 -2.34 -3.56 -10.42
CA LEU A 100 -1.74 -3.64 -9.10
C LEU A 100 -1.35 -5.08 -8.77
N PHE A 101 -2.26 -6.03 -8.94
CA PHE A 101 -2.02 -7.43 -8.60
C PHE A 101 -0.89 -8.03 -9.42
N LYS A 102 -0.79 -7.69 -10.70
CA LYS A 102 0.32 -8.16 -11.53
C LYS A 102 1.65 -7.66 -11.03
N ALA A 103 1.71 -6.40 -10.61
CA ALA A 103 2.93 -5.83 -10.06
C ALA A 103 3.30 -6.50 -8.74
N LEU A 104 2.32 -6.70 -7.86
CA LEU A 104 2.55 -7.27 -6.53
C LEU A 104 2.86 -8.77 -6.57
N ALA A 105 2.39 -9.49 -7.59
CA ALA A 105 2.60 -10.92 -7.71
C ALA A 105 4.08 -11.30 -7.83
N LYS A 106 4.93 -10.34 -8.19
CA LYS A 106 6.37 -10.58 -8.33
C LYS A 106 7.11 -10.51 -7.01
N PHE A 107 6.45 -10.09 -5.94
CA PHE A 107 7.09 -9.92 -4.63
C PHE A 107 6.96 -11.19 -3.78
N GLU A 108 7.94 -11.39 -2.93
CA GLU A 108 7.96 -12.52 -2.00
C GLU A 108 7.71 -12.04 -0.58
N TYR A 109 6.51 -11.55 -0.33
CA TYR A 109 6.04 -11.25 1.01
C TYR A 109 5.12 -12.36 1.49
N ASP A 110 5.09 -12.57 2.80
CA ASP A 110 4.12 -13.50 3.37
C ASP A 110 2.72 -12.91 3.27
N ILE A 111 2.61 -11.62 3.51
CA ILE A 111 1.32 -10.92 3.51
C ILE A 111 1.49 -9.56 2.86
N ILE A 112 0.54 -9.22 1.98
CA ILE A 112 0.44 -7.88 1.37
C ILE A 112 -0.93 -7.33 1.71
N ILE A 113 -0.96 -6.19 2.39
CA ILE A 113 -2.20 -5.53 2.80
C ILE A 113 -2.39 -4.28 1.97
N ILE A 114 -3.52 -4.17 1.30
CA ILE A 114 -3.84 -3.05 0.43
C ILE A 114 -4.92 -2.19 1.08
N ASP A 115 -4.62 -0.91 1.32
CA ASP A 115 -5.60 0.09 1.73
C ASP A 115 -6.06 0.81 0.48
N SER A 116 -7.26 0.48 0.01
CA SER A 116 -7.75 0.97 -1.28
C SER A 116 -8.49 2.30 -1.19
N GLY A 117 -8.69 2.83 0.01
CA GLY A 117 -9.38 4.10 0.15
C GLY A 117 -10.89 4.02 -0.07
N PRO A 118 -11.59 5.15 0.09
CA PRO A 118 -13.04 5.19 -0.08
C PRO A 118 -13.42 5.00 -1.54
N GLY A 119 -14.41 4.19 -1.74
CA GLY A 119 -14.98 4.00 -2.98
C GLY A 119 -15.00 3.63 -4.13
#